data_d471ddd3aa6fb7257033d6d5fff46df2
#
_entry.id   d471ddd3aa6fb7257033d6d5fff46df2
#
_cell.length_a   1.000
_cell.length_b   1.000
_cell.length_c   1.000
_cell.angle_alpha   90.00
_cell.angle_beta   90.00
_cell.angle_gamma   90.00
#
_symmetry.space_group_name_H-M   'P 1'
#
loop_
_entity.id
_entity.type
_entity.pdbx_description
1 polymer ?
#
loop_
_entity_poly.entity_id
_entity_poly.type
_entity_poly.pdbx_seq_one_letter_code
_entity_poly.pdbx_strand_id
1 'polypeptide(L)'
;MDISDWRKKIDDLDRKLAALLNERASAVIEIGRLKRNTNLPIYEPDREREVISNVQQSSQGPLAERDLSQIYERIMDVMRSIQKHEIVPDPAPRSRETELDSQLED
;
A
#
# COMPACT_ATOMS: atom_id res chain seq x y z
N MET A 1 18.12 -19.84 20.25
CA MET A 1 17.57 -18.49 20.05
C MET A 1 16.48 -18.23 21.07
N ASP A 2 16.54 -17.12 21.75
CA ASP A 2 15.52 -16.72 22.70
C ASP A 2 14.55 -15.70 22.07
N ILE A 3 13.61 -15.23 22.86
CA ILE A 3 12.61 -14.26 22.40
C ILE A 3 13.28 -12.98 21.87
N SER A 4 14.35 -12.53 22.52
CA SER A 4 15.07 -11.32 22.11
C SER A 4 15.66 -11.48 20.71
N ASP A 5 16.23 -12.65 20.42
CA ASP A 5 16.80 -12.91 19.08
C ASP A 5 15.73 -12.91 18.01
N TRP A 6 14.58 -13.52 18.29
CA TRP A 6 13.47 -13.55 17.34
C TRP A 6 12.90 -12.15 17.10
N ARG A 7 12.81 -11.33 18.16
CA ARG A 7 12.36 -9.94 18.01
C ARG A 7 13.29 -9.11 17.15
N LYS A 8 14.61 -9.31 17.29
CA LYS A 8 15.59 -8.63 16.42
C LYS A 8 15.38 -9.03 14.96
N LYS A 9 15.13 -10.33 14.73
CA LYS A 9 14.86 -10.81 13.38
C LYS A 9 13.58 -10.18 12.81
N ILE A 10 12.54 -10.08 13.62
CA ILE A 10 11.29 -9.41 13.20
C ILE A 10 11.56 -7.94 12.87
N ASP A 11 12.33 -7.25 13.70
CA ASP A 11 12.66 -5.85 13.44
C ASP A 11 13.36 -5.66 12.10
N ASP A 12 14.30 -6.56 11.77
CA ASP A 12 14.98 -6.52 10.48
C ASP A 12 14.01 -6.78 9.32
N LEU A 13 13.13 -7.75 9.49
CA LEU A 13 12.11 -8.05 8.48
C LEU A 13 11.14 -6.87 8.29
N ASP A 14 10.77 -6.20 9.37
CA ASP A 14 9.89 -5.03 9.29
C ASP A 14 10.53 -3.89 8.51
N ARG A 15 11.83 -3.68 8.69
CA ARG A 15 12.55 -2.67 7.89
C ARG A 15 12.51 -3.01 6.40
N LYS A 16 12.69 -4.28 6.06
CA LYS A 16 12.60 -4.74 4.66
C LYS A 16 11.19 -4.60 4.12
N LEU A 17 10.21 -4.95 4.94
CA LEU A 17 8.79 -4.80 4.56
C LEU A 17 8.44 -3.34 4.30
N ALA A 18 8.85 -2.44 5.17
CA ALA A 18 8.60 -1.01 5.00
C ALA A 18 9.22 -0.51 3.69
N ALA A 19 10.44 -0.93 3.39
CA ALA A 19 11.12 -0.55 2.14
C ALA A 19 10.34 -1.06 0.93
N LEU A 20 9.88 -2.31 0.96
CA LEU A 20 9.10 -2.90 -0.14
C LEU A 20 7.75 -2.21 -0.30
N LEU A 21 7.09 -1.88 0.80
CA LEU A 21 5.81 -1.15 0.74
C LEU A 21 6.01 0.24 0.13
N ASN A 22 7.12 0.90 0.44
CA ASN A 22 7.43 2.20 -0.16
C ASN A 22 7.71 2.08 -1.66
N GLU A 23 8.41 1.04 -2.09
CA GLU A 23 8.63 0.78 -3.50
C GLU A 23 7.31 0.54 -4.23
N ARG A 24 6.44 -0.25 -3.61
CA ARG A 24 5.12 -0.51 -4.17
C ARG A 24 4.29 0.77 -4.27
N ALA A 25 4.34 1.60 -3.23
CA ALA A 25 3.65 2.90 -3.23
C ALA A 25 4.16 3.80 -4.34
N SER A 26 5.47 3.81 -4.57
CA SER A 26 6.07 4.60 -5.67
C SER A 26 5.53 4.14 -7.02
N ALA A 27 5.41 2.84 -7.23
CA ALA A 27 4.84 2.30 -8.46
C ALA A 27 3.37 2.70 -8.62
N VAL A 28 2.60 2.64 -7.54
CA VAL A 28 1.19 3.05 -7.54
C VAL A 28 1.04 4.53 -7.88
N ILE A 29 1.93 5.37 -7.35
CA ILE A 29 1.95 6.80 -7.66
C ILE A 29 2.17 7.01 -9.16
N GLU A 30 3.11 6.29 -9.76
CA GLU A 30 3.35 6.41 -11.20
C GLU A 30 2.14 5.96 -12.02
N ILE A 31 1.46 4.89 -11.60
CA ILE A 31 0.23 4.46 -12.26
C ILE A 31 -0.83 5.55 -12.15
N GLY A 32 -0.95 6.17 -10.98
CA GLY A 32 -1.88 7.28 -10.77
C GLY A 32 -1.61 8.44 -11.70
N ARG A 33 -0.34 8.79 -11.90
CA ARG A 33 0.07 9.85 -12.82
C ARG A 33 -0.30 9.51 -14.25
N LEU A 34 -0.11 8.26 -14.66
CA LEU A 34 -0.48 7.81 -16.01
C LEU A 34 -1.99 7.83 -16.21
N LYS A 35 -2.78 7.55 -15.18
CA LYS A 35 -4.25 7.57 -15.25
C LYS A 35 -4.83 8.98 -15.26
N ARG A 36 -4.06 9.98 -14.83
CA ARG A 36 -4.56 11.35 -14.61
C ARG A 36 -5.28 11.94 -15.83
N ASN A 37 -4.82 11.63 -17.02
CA ASN A 37 -5.38 12.15 -18.26
C ASN A 37 -6.16 11.09 -19.03
N THR A 38 -6.66 10.08 -18.34
CA THR A 38 -7.40 8.98 -18.96
C THR A 38 -8.72 8.77 -18.21
N ASN A 39 -9.58 7.92 -18.77
CA ASN A 39 -10.81 7.49 -18.11
C ASN A 39 -10.64 6.20 -17.33
N LEU A 40 -9.40 5.77 -17.12
CA LEU A 40 -9.15 4.52 -16.39
C LEU A 40 -9.55 4.68 -14.92
N PRO A 41 -10.24 3.68 -14.35
CA PRO A 41 -10.70 3.79 -12.97
C PRO A 41 -9.58 3.60 -11.95
N ILE A 42 -9.77 4.18 -10.77
CA ILE A 42 -8.87 3.97 -9.64
C ILE A 42 -9.09 2.58 -9.07
N TYR A 43 -10.35 2.22 -8.85
CA TYR A 43 -10.70 0.93 -8.30
C TYR A 43 -10.92 -0.07 -9.45
N GLU A 44 -10.09 -1.11 -9.46
CA GLU A 44 -10.14 -2.16 -10.46
C GLU A 44 -10.27 -3.51 -9.73
N PRO A 45 -11.52 -3.94 -9.45
CA PRO A 45 -11.73 -5.16 -8.65
C PRO A 45 -11.13 -6.41 -9.27
N ASP A 46 -11.14 -6.52 -10.59
CA ASP A 46 -10.53 -7.66 -11.27
C ASP A 46 -9.02 -7.70 -11.04
N ARG A 47 -8.37 -6.54 -11.11
CA ARG A 47 -6.93 -6.45 -10.84
C ARG A 47 -6.63 -6.77 -9.38
N GLU A 48 -7.46 -6.32 -8.45
CA GLU A 48 -7.25 -6.62 -7.03
C GLU A 48 -7.38 -8.10 -6.73
N ARG A 49 -8.33 -8.77 -7.36
CA ARG A 49 -8.46 -10.23 -7.24
C ARG A 49 -7.24 -10.95 -7.81
N GLU A 50 -6.74 -10.46 -8.93
CA GLU A 50 -5.53 -11.02 -9.54
C GLU A 50 -4.32 -10.88 -8.62
N VAL A 51 -4.16 -9.73 -7.98
CA VAL A 51 -3.06 -9.50 -7.04
C VAL A 51 -3.13 -10.48 -5.87
N ILE A 52 -4.31 -10.66 -5.29
CA ILE A 52 -4.48 -11.62 -4.18
C ILE A 52 -4.14 -13.04 -4.64
N SER A 53 -4.64 -13.44 -5.80
CA SER A 53 -4.34 -14.76 -6.35
C SER A 53 -2.84 -14.95 -6.55
N ASN A 54 -2.17 -13.94 -7.11
CA ASN A 54 -0.74 -14.02 -7.37
C ASN A 54 0.08 -14.19 -6.09
N VAL A 55 -0.25 -13.43 -5.04
CA VAL A 55 0.50 -13.54 -3.79
C VAL A 55 0.20 -14.85 -3.06
N GLN A 56 -1.04 -15.34 -3.15
CA GLN A 56 -1.38 -16.63 -2.56
C GLN A 56 -0.61 -17.76 -3.25
N GLN A 57 -0.52 -17.72 -4.57
CA GLN A 57 0.20 -18.74 -5.34
C GLN A 57 1.70 -18.72 -5.07
N SER A 58 2.28 -17.54 -4.80
CA SER A 58 3.70 -17.42 -4.52
C SER A 58 4.05 -17.74 -3.08
N SER A 59 3.07 -17.78 -2.20
CA SER A 59 3.29 -17.99 -0.77
C SER A 59 3.53 -19.47 -0.46
N GLN A 60 4.53 -19.72 0.37
CA GLN A 60 4.85 -21.08 0.83
C GLN A 60 4.50 -21.27 2.31
N GLY A 61 3.77 -20.34 2.88
CA GLY A 61 3.44 -20.37 4.31
C GLY A 61 4.59 -19.84 5.16
N PRO A 62 4.41 -19.78 6.47
CA PRO A 62 3.31 -20.33 7.27
C PRO A 62 2.03 -19.50 7.31
N LEU A 63 1.96 -18.34 6.62
CA LEU A 63 0.70 -17.58 6.57
C LEU A 63 -0.37 -18.38 5.82
N ALA A 64 -1.56 -18.48 6.42
CA ALA A 64 -2.71 -19.06 5.73
C ALA A 64 -3.14 -18.11 4.59
N GLU A 65 -3.74 -18.68 3.53
CA GLU A 65 -4.20 -17.89 2.39
C GLU A 65 -5.16 -16.78 2.81
N ARG A 66 -6.05 -17.07 3.76
CA ARG A 66 -6.99 -16.10 4.28
C ARG A 66 -6.30 -14.93 4.98
N ASP A 67 -5.26 -15.21 5.77
CA ASP A 67 -4.52 -14.18 6.48
C ASP A 67 -3.75 -13.29 5.51
N LEU A 68 -3.13 -13.89 4.52
CA LEU A 68 -2.41 -13.17 3.48
C LEU A 68 -3.37 -12.28 2.68
N SER A 69 -4.56 -12.80 2.37
CA SER A 69 -5.60 -12.06 1.68
C SER A 69 -6.02 -10.81 2.47
N GLN A 70 -6.21 -10.96 3.79
CA GLN A 70 -6.59 -9.84 4.65
C GLN A 70 -5.53 -8.76 4.70
N ILE A 71 -4.25 -9.15 4.77
CA ILE A 71 -3.15 -8.20 4.76
C ILE A 71 -3.14 -7.43 3.44
N TYR A 72 -3.27 -8.14 2.32
CA TYR A 72 -3.24 -7.51 0.99
C TYR A 72 -4.46 -6.64 0.71
N GLU A 73 -5.62 -6.99 1.24
CA GLU A 73 -6.80 -6.12 1.15
C GLU A 73 -6.50 -4.76 1.78
N ARG A 74 -5.82 -4.75 2.93
CA ARG A 74 -5.47 -3.49 3.59
C ARG A 74 -4.39 -2.73 2.83
N ILE A 75 -3.39 -3.43 2.30
CA ILE A 75 -2.36 -2.80 1.46
C ILE A 75 -3.02 -2.13 0.25
N MET A 76 -3.93 -2.83 -0.41
CA MET A 76 -4.61 -2.29 -1.60
C MET A 76 -5.51 -1.12 -1.26
N ASP A 77 -6.17 -1.15 -0.10
CA ASP A 77 -6.98 -0.01 0.36
C ASP A 77 -6.12 1.25 0.51
N VAL A 78 -4.98 1.12 1.17
CA VAL A 78 -4.04 2.23 1.37
C VAL A 78 -3.50 2.73 0.04
N MET A 79 -3.10 1.81 -0.83
CA MET A 79 -2.54 2.14 -2.14
C MET A 79 -3.57 2.81 -3.05
N ARG A 80 -4.82 2.38 -2.98
CA ARG A 80 -5.92 2.99 -3.74
C ARG A 80 -6.12 4.44 -3.30
N SER A 81 -6.03 4.69 -2.01
CA SER A 81 -6.12 6.04 -1.47
C SER A 81 -4.98 6.93 -1.97
N ILE A 82 -3.75 6.39 -2.00
CA ILE A 82 -2.60 7.11 -2.52
C ILE A 82 -2.79 7.45 -4.00
N GLN A 83 -3.26 6.48 -4.80
CA GLN A 83 -3.48 6.67 -6.23
C GLN A 83 -4.57 7.73 -6.47
N LYS A 84 -5.61 7.72 -5.65
CA LYS A 84 -6.70 8.71 -5.75
C LYS A 84 -6.16 10.13 -5.59
N HIS A 85 -5.25 10.35 -4.66
CA HIS A 85 -4.65 11.67 -4.46
C HIS A 85 -3.82 12.12 -5.67
N GLU A 86 -3.19 11.17 -6.37
CA GLU A 86 -2.40 11.50 -7.56
C GLU A 86 -3.26 11.81 -8.78
N ILE A 87 -4.45 11.21 -8.88
CA ILE A 87 -5.35 11.41 -10.02
C ILE A 87 -6.12 12.71 -9.88
N VAL A 88 -6.60 13.03 -8.69
CA VAL A 88 -7.39 14.24 -8.46
C VAL A 88 -6.46 15.45 -8.48
N PRO A 89 -6.75 16.48 -9.29
CA PRO A 89 -5.94 17.69 -9.30
C PRO A 89 -5.82 18.26 -7.91
N ASP A 90 -4.61 18.69 -7.59
CA ASP A 90 -4.30 19.22 -6.28
C ASP A 90 -5.08 20.52 -6.03
N PRO A 91 -5.81 20.63 -4.92
CA PRO A 91 -6.41 21.91 -4.54
C PRO A 91 -5.29 22.89 -4.15
N ALA A 92 -5.65 24.11 -3.77
CA ALA A 92 -4.66 25.10 -3.39
C ALA A 92 -3.70 24.52 -2.34
N PRO A 93 -2.40 24.75 -2.48
CA PRO A 93 -1.40 24.19 -1.54
C PRO A 93 -1.70 24.48 -0.08
N ARG A 94 -2.28 25.63 0.21
CA ARG A 94 -2.62 26.00 1.57
C ARG A 94 -3.58 25.02 2.23
N SER A 95 -4.56 24.51 1.47
CA SER A 95 -5.52 23.54 2.00
C SER A 95 -4.83 22.25 2.40
N ARG A 96 -3.88 21.82 1.61
CA ARG A 96 -3.12 20.61 1.90
C ARG A 96 -2.31 20.77 3.16
N GLU A 97 -1.64 21.90 3.32
CA GLU A 97 -0.84 22.17 4.50
C GLU A 97 -1.69 22.17 5.76
N THR A 98 -2.87 22.76 5.67
CA THR A 98 -3.80 22.78 6.79
C THR A 98 -4.24 21.38 7.20
N GLU A 99 -4.50 20.53 6.22
CA GLU A 99 -4.89 19.14 6.48
C GLU A 99 -3.78 18.36 7.16
N LEU A 100 -2.56 18.56 6.72
CA LEU A 100 -1.41 17.90 7.32
C LEU A 100 -1.21 18.33 8.76
N ASP A 101 -1.36 19.61 9.03
CA ASP A 101 -1.25 20.15 10.39
C ASP A 101 -2.30 19.54 11.30
N SER A 102 -3.52 19.40 10.83
CA SER A 102 -4.60 18.76 11.58
C SER A 102 -4.27 17.32 11.92
N GLN A 103 -3.72 16.59 10.97
CA GLN A 103 -3.36 15.19 11.18
C GLN A 103 -2.22 15.04 12.17
N LEU A 104 -1.30 15.96 12.17
CA LEU A 104 -0.16 15.91 13.06
C LEU A 104 -0.54 16.20 14.52
N GLU A 105 -1.59 16.94 14.73
CA GLU A 105 -2.06 17.25 16.06
C GLU A 105 -2.77 16.07 16.73
N ASP A 106 -3.26 15.15 15.95
CA ASP A 106 -3.95 13.97 16.45
C ASP A 106 -2.98 12.90 16.91
#